data_721b98d7a27424e8c281281234429ecd
#
_entry.id   721b98d7a27424e8c281281234429ecd
#
_cell.length_a   1.000
_cell.length_b   1.000
_cell.length_c   1.000
_cell.angle_alpha   90.00
_cell.angle_beta   90.00
_cell.angle_gamma   90.00
#
_symmetry.space_group_name_H-M   'P 1'
#
loop_
_entity.id
_entity.type
_entity.pdbx_description
1 polymer ?
#
loop_
_entity_poly.entity_id
_entity_poly.type
_entity_poly.pdbx_seq_one_letter_code
_entity_poly.pdbx_strand_id
1 'polypeptide(L)'
;VASEPGPGPEVHGPRPGAARDRRGRGPRGVLSLPGPLSPRGAPVHRNPREAFDDLVSDVLTRLDRHFDREPDHVEVAIEEAPLLPPGWDEPVPRSIVNPAPGGYRIVLYRLPIIGRARSAGEVEDLVWAVLLTRLGEVWHHDPEDLDPRG
;
A
#
# COMPACT_ATOMS: atom_id res chain seq x y z
N VAL A 1 30.82 2.80 22.19
CA VAL A 1 30.58 2.93 21.96
C VAL A 1 29.97 2.89 21.30
N ALA A 2 29.76 2.91 21.12
CA ALA A 2 29.24 2.89 20.50
C ALA A 2 28.50 2.53 20.07
N SER A 3 28.10 2.31 19.92
CA SER A 3 27.40 2.01 19.53
C SER A 3 26.61 1.97 18.99
N GLU A 4 26.16 1.84 18.54
CA GLU A 4 25.49 1.80 17.94
C GLU A 4 24.62 1.53 17.74
N PRO A 5 24.14 1.53 17.34
CA PRO A 5 23.33 1.42 17.21
C PRO A 5 22.55 0.94 16.69
N GLY A 6 22.26 0.74 16.53
CA GLY A 6 21.53 0.25 16.27
C GLY A 6 20.64 0.29 15.69
N PRO A 7 20.30 0.05 15.24
CA PRO A 7 19.56 0.01 14.47
C PRO A 7 18.63 -0.75 14.33
N GLY A 8 18.69 -1.35 14.43
CA GLY A 8 17.86 -2.21 14.28
C GLY A 8 16.60 -2.00 13.92
N PRO A 9 16.19 -1.35 14.33
CA PRO A 9 14.93 -1.22 14.21
C PRO A 9 14.41 -1.10 12.98
N GLU A 10 14.90 -0.56 12.43
CA GLU A 10 14.43 -0.33 11.39
C GLU A 10 13.87 -1.31 10.75
N VAL A 11 14.08 -2.15 11.02
CA VAL A 11 13.61 -3.10 10.42
C VAL A 11 12.31 -3.16 10.11
N HIS A 12 11.54 -2.52 10.60
CA HIS A 12 10.27 -2.71 10.35
C HIS A 12 9.78 -2.05 9.22
N GLY A 13 10.41 -1.33 8.55
CA GLY A 13 9.85 -0.66 7.44
C GLY A 13 9.52 -1.61 6.36
N PRO A 14 8.85 -1.18 5.37
CA PRO A 14 8.48 -2.01 4.26
C PRO A 14 9.71 -2.48 3.59
N ARG A 15 9.65 -3.64 3.05
CA ARG A 15 10.73 -4.13 2.36
C ARG A 15 10.91 -3.40 1.13
N PRO A 16 12.06 -3.19 0.70
CA PRO A 16 12.29 -2.43 -0.51
C PRO A 16 11.53 -2.94 -1.68
N GLY A 17 11.39 -4.17 -1.77
CA GLY A 17 10.73 -4.68 -2.92
C GLY A 17 9.27 -4.46 -2.97
N ALA A 18 8.71 -4.03 -1.90
CA ALA A 18 7.30 -3.83 -1.88
C ALA A 18 6.89 -2.40 -2.14
N ALA A 19 7.80 -1.52 -2.25
CA ALA A 19 7.45 -0.14 -2.41
C ALA A 19 7.03 0.17 -3.82
N ARG A 20 6.12 1.10 -3.95
CA ARG A 20 5.68 1.51 -5.22
C ARG A 20 5.65 2.99 -5.26
N ASP A 21 6.29 3.58 -6.20
CA ASP A 21 6.38 5.00 -6.33
C ASP A 21 5.49 5.46 -7.44
N ARG A 22 4.31 5.94 -7.08
CA ARG A 22 3.38 6.36 -8.09
C ARG A 22 3.86 7.53 -8.88
N ARG A 23 4.48 8.45 -8.21
CA ARG A 23 4.88 9.62 -8.88
C ARG A 23 5.95 9.35 -9.87
N GLY A 24 6.85 8.54 -9.59
CA GLY A 24 7.88 8.22 -10.49
C GLY A 24 7.59 7.11 -11.39
N ARG A 25 6.45 6.65 -11.36
CA ARG A 25 6.12 5.60 -12.14
C ARG A 25 6.89 4.55 -11.70
N GLY A 26 7.23 4.41 -10.62
CA GLY A 26 8.04 3.48 -10.11
C GLY A 26 7.85 2.21 -10.47
N PRO A 27 8.61 1.41 -10.10
CA PRO A 27 8.56 0.14 -10.46
C PRO A 27 7.43 -0.46 -9.96
N ARG A 28 6.80 -0.96 -10.71
CA ARG A 28 5.82 -1.66 -10.31
C ARG A 28 6.38 -2.92 -10.23
N GLY A 29 7.56 -3.17 -10.43
CA GLY A 29 8.15 -4.45 -10.49
C GLY A 29 7.96 -5.31 -9.37
N VAL A 30 7.65 -4.73 -8.26
CA VAL A 30 7.47 -5.55 -7.16
C VAL A 30 6.19 -6.16 -7.21
N LEU A 31 5.32 -5.78 -8.04
CA LEU A 31 4.06 -6.41 -8.11
C LEU A 31 4.20 -7.60 -8.95
N SER A 32 3.51 -8.59 -8.61
CA SER A 32 3.55 -9.80 -9.36
C SER A 32 2.75 -9.68 -10.58
N LEU A 33 3.13 -8.91 -11.47
CA LEU A 33 2.38 -8.80 -12.69
C LEU A 33 2.66 -9.97 -13.56
N PRO A 34 1.69 -10.43 -14.31
CA PRO A 34 1.93 -11.48 -15.26
C PRO A 34 2.95 -11.00 -16.22
N GLY A 35 4.02 -11.62 -16.29
CA GLY A 35 5.06 -11.20 -17.15
C GLY A 35 5.07 -11.99 -18.40
N PRO A 36 6.06 -11.76 -19.19
CA PRO A 36 6.18 -12.49 -20.41
C PRO A 36 6.36 -13.97 -20.22
N LEU A 37 6.74 -14.35 -19.04
CA LEU A 37 6.90 -15.76 -18.79
C LEU A 37 5.61 -16.45 -18.45
N SER A 38 4.57 -15.72 -18.24
CA SER A 38 3.30 -16.35 -17.95
C SER A 38 2.76 -16.97 -19.21
N PRO A 39 2.26 -18.17 -19.13
CA PRO A 39 1.70 -18.80 -20.31
C PRO A 39 0.50 -18.01 -20.76
N ARG A 40 0.51 -17.63 -22.02
CA ARG A 40 -0.59 -16.93 -22.49
C ARG A 40 -1.67 -17.83 -22.79
N GLY A 41 -2.86 -17.47 -22.57
CA GLY A 41 -4.00 -18.30 -22.85
C GLY A 41 -4.28 -19.35 -21.81
N ALA A 42 -3.41 -19.51 -20.85
CA ALA A 42 -3.69 -20.43 -19.78
C ALA A 42 -4.51 -19.73 -18.73
N PRO A 43 -5.32 -20.43 -18.01
CA PRO A 43 -6.06 -19.83 -16.92
C PRO A 43 -5.05 -19.25 -15.95
N VAL A 44 -5.24 -18.04 -15.57
CA VAL A 44 -4.33 -17.43 -14.67
C VAL A 44 -4.79 -17.67 -13.29
N HIS A 45 -4.04 -18.47 -12.56
CA HIS A 45 -4.38 -18.67 -11.18
C HIS A 45 -3.55 -17.69 -10.40
N ARG A 46 -4.13 -16.56 -10.08
CA ARG A 46 -3.43 -15.61 -9.28
C ARG A 46 -3.49 -16.04 -7.86
N ASN A 47 -2.39 -15.96 -7.14
CA ASN A 47 -2.46 -16.22 -5.73
C ASN A 47 -3.07 -14.99 -5.06
N PRO A 48 -3.54 -15.11 -3.83
CA PRO A 48 -4.23 -13.98 -3.17
C PRO A 48 -3.39 -12.72 -3.05
N ARG A 49 -2.08 -12.89 -2.91
CA ARG A 49 -1.22 -11.74 -2.80
C ARG A 49 -1.15 -10.97 -4.10
N GLU A 50 -1.06 -11.68 -5.22
CA GLU A 50 -1.04 -11.02 -6.52
C GLU A 50 -2.35 -10.32 -6.80
N ALA A 51 -3.45 -10.95 -6.42
CA ALA A 51 -4.75 -10.33 -6.63
C ALA A 51 -4.87 -9.03 -5.85
N PHE A 52 -4.36 -9.03 -4.63
CA PHE A 52 -4.41 -7.82 -3.81
C PHE A 52 -3.52 -6.72 -4.41
N ASP A 53 -2.33 -7.10 -4.87
CA ASP A 53 -1.43 -6.13 -5.49
C ASP A 53 -2.07 -5.50 -6.72
N ASP A 54 -2.73 -6.29 -7.52
CA ASP A 54 -3.40 -5.77 -8.72
C ASP A 54 -4.53 -4.82 -8.34
N LEU A 55 -5.27 -5.18 -7.31
CA LEU A 55 -6.36 -4.33 -6.86
C LEU A 55 -5.84 -2.98 -6.39
N VAL A 56 -4.79 -2.98 -5.60
CA VAL A 56 -4.21 -1.73 -5.13
C VAL A 56 -3.69 -0.92 -6.31
N SER A 57 -3.08 -1.59 -7.27
CA SER A 57 -2.56 -0.90 -8.44
C SER A 57 -3.67 -0.23 -9.22
N ASP A 58 -4.81 -0.89 -9.36
CA ASP A 58 -5.94 -0.30 -10.05
C ASP A 58 -6.47 0.92 -9.33
N VAL A 59 -6.57 0.85 -8.01
CA VAL A 59 -7.05 2.00 -7.24
C VAL A 59 -6.09 3.17 -7.40
N LEU A 60 -4.79 2.89 -7.33
CA LEU A 60 -3.80 3.96 -7.48
C LEU A 60 -3.85 4.58 -8.87
N THR A 61 -4.12 3.78 -9.87
CA THR A 61 -4.24 4.30 -11.22
C THR A 61 -5.42 5.27 -11.32
N ARG A 62 -6.50 4.97 -10.65
CA ARG A 62 -7.65 5.86 -10.68
C ARG A 62 -7.41 7.15 -9.91
N LEU A 63 -6.46 7.13 -8.99
CA LEU A 63 -6.12 8.32 -8.22
C LEU A 63 -4.93 9.07 -8.83
N ASP A 64 -4.46 8.62 -9.97
CA ASP A 64 -3.19 9.11 -10.52
C ASP A 64 -3.15 10.63 -10.67
N ARG A 65 -4.25 11.22 -11.09
CA ARG A 65 -4.25 12.67 -11.32
C ARG A 65 -3.97 13.47 -10.05
N HIS A 66 -4.29 12.91 -8.89
CA HIS A 66 -4.04 13.62 -7.65
C HIS A 66 -2.58 13.56 -7.29
N PHE A 67 -1.92 12.45 -7.60
CA PHE A 67 -0.51 12.32 -7.29
C PHE A 67 0.31 13.36 -8.04
N ASP A 68 -0.11 13.71 -9.23
CA ASP A 68 0.65 14.67 -10.02
C ASP A 68 0.43 16.10 -9.55
N ARG A 69 -0.65 16.36 -8.86
CA ARG A 69 -0.95 17.71 -8.43
C ARG A 69 -0.34 18.07 -7.09
N GLU A 70 -0.09 17.08 -6.28
CA GLU A 70 0.34 17.35 -4.90
C GLU A 70 1.84 17.50 -4.85
N PRO A 71 2.32 18.42 -4.03
CA PRO A 71 3.75 18.64 -3.94
C PRO A 71 4.49 17.54 -3.20
N ASP A 72 3.81 16.86 -2.30
CA ASP A 72 4.48 15.83 -1.54
C ASP A 72 4.49 14.52 -2.29
N HIS A 73 5.65 13.92 -2.34
CA HIS A 73 5.80 12.63 -2.98
C HIS A 73 5.20 11.55 -2.08
N VAL A 74 4.44 10.65 -2.63
CA VAL A 74 3.83 9.58 -1.86
C VAL A 74 4.16 8.25 -2.51
N GLU A 75 4.70 7.35 -1.72
CA GLU A 75 4.91 5.98 -2.13
C GLU A 75 3.88 5.11 -1.45
N VAL A 76 3.47 4.06 -2.10
CA VAL A 76 2.57 3.09 -1.49
C VAL A 76 3.26 1.74 -1.49
N ALA A 77 3.33 1.14 -0.31
CA ALA A 77 3.95 -0.17 -0.15
C ALA A 77 2.92 -1.14 0.40
N ILE A 78 3.10 -2.40 0.14
CA ILE A 78 2.19 -3.44 0.61
C ILE A 78 3.00 -4.45 1.40
N GLU A 79 2.55 -4.70 2.62
CA GLU A 79 3.15 -5.69 3.49
C GLU A 79 2.08 -6.66 3.94
N GLU A 80 2.47 -7.81 4.41
CA GLU A 80 1.48 -8.79 4.86
C GLU A 80 0.81 -8.37 6.15
N ALA A 81 1.60 -7.99 7.13
CA ALA A 81 1.06 -7.63 8.44
C ALA A 81 2.08 -6.78 9.18
N PRO A 82 1.62 -5.94 10.10
CA PRO A 82 2.56 -5.14 10.87
C PRO A 82 3.25 -5.98 11.94
N LEU A 83 4.43 -5.56 12.31
CA LEU A 83 5.10 -6.15 13.47
C LEU A 83 4.59 -5.42 14.69
N LEU A 84 3.96 -6.15 15.57
CA LEU A 84 3.35 -5.55 16.74
C LEU A 84 4.09 -6.02 18.00
N PRO A 85 4.19 -5.15 18.99
CA PRO A 85 4.87 -5.54 20.22
C PRO A 85 4.10 -6.61 20.96
N PRO A 86 4.76 -7.38 21.80
CA PRO A 86 4.08 -8.37 22.60
C PRO A 86 3.02 -7.71 23.47
N GLY A 87 1.91 -8.36 23.63
CA GLY A 87 0.85 -7.81 24.45
C GLY A 87 -0.04 -6.81 23.76
N TRP A 88 0.12 -6.66 22.45
CA TRP A 88 -0.70 -5.75 21.69
C TRP A 88 -2.16 -6.21 21.77
N ASP A 89 -3.04 -5.37 22.29
CA ASP A 89 -4.43 -5.74 22.44
C ASP A 89 -5.38 -4.80 21.75
N GLU A 90 -4.87 -3.89 20.94
CA GLU A 90 -5.72 -3.01 20.15
C GLU A 90 -5.95 -3.63 18.78
N PRO A 91 -6.92 -3.13 18.05
CA PRO A 91 -7.12 -3.65 16.70
C PRO A 91 -5.86 -3.51 15.87
N VAL A 92 -5.62 -4.50 15.04
CA VAL A 92 -4.45 -4.48 14.18
C VAL A 92 -4.64 -3.42 13.11
N PRO A 93 -3.69 -2.50 12.95
CA PRO A 93 -3.84 -1.45 11.96
C PRO A 93 -3.86 -2.02 10.55
N ARG A 94 -4.62 -1.37 9.69
CA ARG A 94 -4.70 -1.76 8.29
C ARG A 94 -3.66 -1.02 7.46
N SER A 95 -3.14 0.05 7.97
CA SER A 95 -2.15 0.84 7.26
C SER A 95 -1.42 1.74 8.24
N ILE A 96 -0.29 2.25 7.80
CA ILE A 96 0.40 3.32 8.52
C ILE A 96 0.99 4.28 7.51
N VAL A 97 1.35 5.46 7.98
CA VAL A 97 2.02 6.45 7.17
C VAL A 97 3.36 6.75 7.82
N ASN A 98 4.40 6.68 7.05
CA ASN A 98 5.74 7.01 7.53
C ASN A 98 6.33 8.13 6.68
N PRO A 99 7.16 8.96 7.26
CA PRO A 99 7.88 9.94 6.46
C PRO A 99 8.80 9.23 5.48
N ALA A 100 9.00 9.84 4.35
CA ALA A 100 9.91 9.32 3.35
C ALA A 100 10.56 10.51 2.66
N PRO A 101 11.67 10.31 1.98
CA PRO A 101 12.34 11.43 1.33
C PRO A 101 11.40 12.15 0.37
N GLY A 102 11.24 13.42 0.58
CA GLY A 102 10.37 14.22 -0.28
C GLY A 102 8.89 14.07 0.01
N GLY A 103 8.52 13.29 0.99
CA GLY A 103 7.09 13.13 1.26
C GLY A 103 6.81 12.03 2.25
N TYR A 104 6.02 11.07 1.84
CA TYR A 104 5.49 10.06 2.75
C TYR A 104 5.40 8.71 2.10
N ARG A 105 5.36 7.68 2.93
CA ARG A 105 5.14 6.33 2.47
C ARG A 105 3.93 5.77 3.21
N ILE A 106 2.95 5.32 2.47
CA ILE A 106 1.78 4.67 3.03
C ILE A 106 1.99 3.17 2.90
N VAL A 107 1.89 2.46 4.01
CA VAL A 107 2.01 1.01 3.98
C VAL A 107 0.65 0.41 4.21
N LEU A 108 0.21 -0.43 3.30
CA LEU A 108 -1.04 -1.16 3.45
C LEU A 108 -0.72 -2.57 3.93
N TYR A 109 -1.47 -3.02 4.91
CA TYR A 109 -1.27 -4.36 5.45
C TYR A 109 -2.35 -5.27 4.91
N ARG A 110 -1.94 -6.19 4.05
CA ARG A 110 -2.87 -7.03 3.32
C ARG A 110 -3.74 -7.88 4.25
N LEU A 111 -3.13 -8.59 5.19
CA LEU A 111 -3.89 -9.50 6.03
C LEU A 111 -4.92 -8.80 6.91
N PRO A 112 -4.60 -7.70 7.58
CA PRO A 112 -5.63 -6.98 8.31
C PRO A 112 -6.77 -6.47 7.44
N ILE A 113 -6.47 -6.08 6.21
CA ILE A 113 -7.52 -5.59 5.32
C ILE A 113 -8.41 -6.74 4.91
N ILE A 114 -7.86 -7.81 4.38
CA ILE A 114 -8.70 -8.89 3.91
C ILE A 114 -9.41 -9.59 5.07
N GLY A 115 -8.83 -9.53 6.27
CA GLY A 115 -9.47 -10.15 7.42
C GLY A 115 -10.77 -9.49 7.83
N ARG A 116 -11.01 -8.27 7.36
CA ARG A 116 -12.25 -7.59 7.69
C ARG A 116 -13.24 -7.61 6.57
N ALA A 117 -12.88 -8.18 5.44
CA ALA A 117 -13.75 -8.22 4.29
C ALA A 117 -14.44 -9.55 4.21
N ARG A 118 -15.65 -9.54 3.69
CA ARG A 118 -16.41 -10.77 3.49
C ARG A 118 -16.42 -11.19 2.05
N SER A 119 -15.99 -10.33 1.17
CA SER A 119 -16.03 -10.62 -0.25
C SER A 119 -14.94 -9.82 -0.95
N ALA A 120 -14.69 -10.16 -2.20
CA ALA A 120 -13.72 -9.41 -2.98
C ALA A 120 -14.14 -7.96 -3.15
N GLY A 121 -15.43 -7.72 -3.29
CA GLY A 121 -15.91 -6.35 -3.39
C GLY A 121 -15.65 -5.55 -2.14
N GLU A 122 -15.77 -6.18 -0.97
CA GLU A 122 -15.48 -5.49 0.26
C GLU A 122 -13.99 -5.22 0.43
N VAL A 123 -13.14 -6.10 -0.10
CA VAL A 123 -11.71 -5.83 -0.08
C VAL A 123 -11.43 -4.56 -0.86
N GLU A 124 -12.03 -4.42 -2.02
CA GLU A 124 -11.84 -3.23 -2.83
C GLU A 124 -12.32 -1.98 -2.09
N ASP A 125 -13.48 -2.05 -1.46
CA ASP A 125 -14.01 -0.92 -0.71
C ASP A 125 -13.08 -0.54 0.44
N LEU A 126 -12.52 -1.52 1.12
CA LEU A 126 -11.61 -1.24 2.21
C LEU A 126 -10.31 -0.62 1.72
N VAL A 127 -9.81 -1.07 0.59
CA VAL A 127 -8.60 -0.48 0.03
C VAL A 127 -8.85 0.98 -0.34
N TRP A 128 -10.00 1.27 -0.97
CA TRP A 128 -10.36 2.65 -1.26
C TRP A 128 -10.42 3.48 0.01
N ALA A 129 -11.12 2.97 1.02
CA ALA A 129 -11.29 3.73 2.25
C ALA A 129 -9.95 4.02 2.93
N VAL A 130 -9.09 3.03 3.00
CA VAL A 130 -7.81 3.20 3.65
C VAL A 130 -6.93 4.18 2.88
N LEU A 131 -6.86 4.03 1.57
CA LEU A 131 -6.02 4.91 0.78
C LEU A 131 -6.53 6.34 0.79
N LEU A 132 -7.84 6.54 0.63
CA LEU A 132 -8.38 7.88 0.64
C LEU A 132 -8.16 8.56 1.99
N THR A 133 -8.33 7.82 3.07
CA THR A 133 -8.10 8.38 4.39
C THR A 133 -6.65 8.80 4.56
N ARG A 134 -5.71 7.93 4.16
CA ARG A 134 -4.30 8.25 4.35
C ARG A 134 -3.83 9.36 3.42
N LEU A 135 -4.28 9.35 2.18
CA LEU A 135 -3.92 10.41 1.26
C LEU A 135 -4.53 11.73 1.71
N GLY A 136 -5.75 11.69 2.23
CA GLY A 136 -6.34 12.90 2.77
C GLY A 136 -5.53 13.48 3.92
N GLU A 137 -5.02 12.62 4.78
CA GLU A 137 -4.18 13.07 5.88
C GLU A 137 -2.89 13.70 5.37
N VAL A 138 -2.25 13.06 4.41
CA VAL A 138 -0.98 13.53 3.91
C VAL A 138 -1.12 14.82 3.13
N TRP A 139 -2.14 14.92 2.31
CA TRP A 139 -2.31 16.06 1.43
C TRP A 139 -3.27 17.11 1.99
N HIS A 140 -3.81 16.87 3.18
CA HIS A 140 -4.70 17.81 3.84
C HIS A 140 -5.96 18.08 3.01
N HIS A 141 -6.53 17.02 2.52
CA HIS A 141 -7.80 17.07 1.77
C HIS A 141 -8.80 16.16 2.44
N ASP A 142 -10.07 16.47 2.22
CA ASP A 142 -11.10 15.55 2.64
C ASP A 142 -11.03 14.33 1.75
N PRO A 143 -11.14 13.14 2.32
CA PRO A 143 -11.13 11.94 1.48
C PRO A 143 -12.19 11.95 0.40
N GLU A 144 -13.33 12.59 0.68
CA GLU A 144 -14.38 12.63 -0.30
C GLU A 144 -14.02 13.43 -1.52
N ASP A 145 -13.19 14.44 -1.35
CA ASP A 145 -12.75 15.25 -2.47
C ASP A 145 -11.79 14.52 -3.38
N LEU A 146 -11.14 13.51 -2.84
CA LEU A 146 -10.19 12.75 -3.63
C LEU A 146 -10.84 11.54 -4.33
N ASP A 147 -12.03 11.18 -3.91
CA ASP A 147 -12.65 9.94 -4.39
C ASP A 147 -13.28 10.15 -5.76
N PRO A 148 -12.74 9.54 -6.81
CA PRO A 148 -13.30 9.71 -8.14
C PRO A 148 -14.62 8.99 -8.34
N ARG A 149 -15.01 8.16 -7.38
CA ARG A 149 -16.25 7.43 -7.52
C ARG A 149 -17.44 8.25 -7.08
N GLY A 150 -17.19 9.30 -6.36
CA GLY A 150 -18.29 9.97 -5.84
C GLY A 150 -18.46 11.20 -5.66
#